data_5734b1560a9dfde977611cc1890579e8
#
_entry.id   5734b1560a9dfde977611cc1890579e8
#
_cell.length_a   1.000
_cell.length_b   1.000
_cell.length_c   1.000
_cell.angle_alpha   90.00
_cell.angle_beta   90.00
_cell.angle_gamma   90.00
#
_symmetry.space_group_name_H-M   'P 1'
#
loop_
_entity.id
_entity.type
_entity.pdbx_description
1 polymer ?
#
loop_
_entity_poly.entity_id
_entity_poly.type
_entity_poly.pdbx_seq_one_letter_code
_entity_poly.pdbx_strand_id
1 'polypeptide(L)'
;LGPTHEGVITSLAGELRQSYRQLPINLYQIQTKFRDEIRPRFGLMRGREFIMKDAYSFHASEADLQCTYADMDQAYRRIFARCGLEAVPVDADSGAIGGAASQEFMVTADAGEDLILISDDGSYAANQEKAVSIPSAAIPLPPGNEAIAPTPGEKTIDSLCGAQGWHPSQLAKVLLMVARLEDNSMQPVLVTLRGDQELNPVKLVNGISKHLNQGVLDCRPISEDEQERQGIGPIPFGFVGPDLPDALLSKASRWKPSFLRFADHTAAELDQFICGANQPDRHRCHLSWEQLGGCPETMDLRNARAGESCIHNTEATLQEKRGIEVGHIFQLGRKYSEAMDSRVTNENGKTEAFWMGCYGIGVSRLAQAAVEQHHDDSGICWPAAIAPFEVIVVVANIQDDTQSQLGEKLYAALIEAGIEALLDDRKERAGVKFKDADLIGIPWRIVVGRDAANGTVELVRRQDKSLEKLPHAEALANLLRTLRP
;
A
#
# COMPACT_ATOMS: atom_id res chain seq x y z
N LEU A 1 -14.82 12.15 16.77
CA LEU A 1 -14.48 11.01 15.90
C LEU A 1 -13.11 11.27 15.29
N GLY A 2 -12.12 10.40 15.57
CA GLY A 2 -10.75 10.60 15.13
C GLY A 2 -10.40 9.74 13.91
N PRO A 3 -9.93 10.34 12.80
CA PRO A 3 -9.40 9.57 11.66
C PRO A 3 -8.00 9.03 11.91
N THR A 4 -7.23 9.74 12.74
CA THR A 4 -5.85 9.43 13.15
C THR A 4 -5.50 10.22 14.43
N HIS A 5 -4.45 9.85 15.15
CA HIS A 5 -4.17 10.43 16.48
C HIS A 5 -2.76 11.00 16.66
N GLU A 6 -1.96 11.20 15.59
CA GLU A 6 -0.62 11.79 15.67
C GLU A 6 -0.62 13.11 16.44
N GLY A 7 -1.54 14.02 16.10
CA GLY A 7 -1.65 15.31 16.78
C GLY A 7 -2.01 15.17 18.25
N VAL A 8 -3.01 14.35 18.58
CA VAL A 8 -3.47 14.15 19.98
C VAL A 8 -2.35 13.59 20.85
N ILE A 9 -1.65 12.55 20.37
CA ILE A 9 -0.61 11.90 21.15
C ILE A 9 0.65 12.77 21.26
N THR A 10 0.92 13.62 20.26
CA THR A 10 2.02 14.59 20.30
C THR A 10 1.80 15.64 21.37
N SER A 11 0.58 16.19 21.50
CA SER A 11 0.20 17.11 22.59
C SER A 11 0.39 16.43 23.93
N LEU A 12 -0.14 15.21 24.10
CA LEU A 12 -0.05 14.47 25.34
C LEU A 12 1.41 14.22 25.75
N ALA A 13 2.27 13.84 24.80
CA ALA A 13 3.69 13.62 25.07
C ALA A 13 4.40 14.90 25.50
N GLY A 14 4.10 16.04 24.87
CA GLY A 14 4.64 17.35 25.24
C GLY A 14 4.26 17.80 26.64
N GLU A 15 3.01 17.52 27.08
CA GLU A 15 2.55 17.84 28.42
C GLU A 15 3.19 16.93 29.50
N LEU A 16 3.39 15.66 29.18
CA LEU A 16 3.85 14.65 30.15
C LEU A 16 5.37 14.54 30.24
N ARG A 17 6.13 14.99 29.23
CA ARG A 17 7.57 14.75 29.10
C ARG A 17 8.35 16.09 28.97
N GLN A 18 9.13 16.40 29.97
CA GLN A 18 9.91 17.64 30.02
C GLN A 18 11.43 17.42 29.92
N SER A 19 11.91 16.19 30.07
CA SER A 19 13.32 15.87 30.09
C SER A 19 13.66 14.67 29.20
N TYR A 20 14.79 14.74 28.50
CA TYR A 20 15.33 13.63 27.69
C TYR A 20 15.50 12.32 28.49
N ARG A 21 15.68 12.39 29.81
CA ARG A 21 15.79 11.22 30.70
C ARG A 21 14.52 10.37 30.75
N GLN A 22 13.41 10.90 30.29
CA GLN A 22 12.12 10.21 30.20
C GLN A 22 11.89 9.55 28.82
N LEU A 23 12.88 9.63 27.94
CA LEU A 23 12.89 9.09 26.60
C LEU A 23 13.86 7.90 26.48
N PRO A 24 13.67 6.95 25.55
CA PRO A 24 12.51 6.89 24.66
C PRO A 24 11.23 6.45 25.38
N ILE A 25 10.10 6.81 24.82
CA ILE A 25 8.79 6.32 25.24
C ILE A 25 8.00 5.85 24.03
N ASN A 26 7.26 4.75 24.20
CA ASN A 26 6.33 4.23 23.21
C ASN A 26 4.95 4.10 23.83
N LEU A 27 3.99 4.82 23.27
CA LEU A 27 2.58 4.82 23.68
C LEU A 27 1.75 4.14 22.60
N TYR A 28 0.76 3.34 22.99
CA TYR A 28 -0.12 2.68 22.03
C TYR A 28 -1.57 2.67 22.51
N GLN A 29 -2.45 2.47 21.55
CA GLN A 29 -3.86 2.20 21.78
C GLN A 29 -4.39 1.17 20.77
N ILE A 30 -5.48 0.51 21.13
CA ILE A 30 -6.29 -0.29 20.21
C ILE A 30 -7.68 0.32 20.28
N GLN A 31 -8.08 1.00 19.20
CA GLN A 31 -9.30 1.80 19.22
C GLN A 31 -9.91 1.95 17.84
N THR A 32 -11.20 2.26 17.82
CA THR A 32 -11.95 2.57 16.59
C THR A 32 -11.47 3.86 15.96
N LYS A 33 -11.24 3.83 14.65
CA LYS A 33 -11.00 4.99 13.79
C LYS A 33 -12.19 5.22 12.88
N PHE A 34 -12.40 6.49 12.51
CA PHE A 34 -13.47 6.91 11.61
C PHE A 34 -12.86 7.70 10.46
N ARG A 35 -13.01 7.19 9.23
CA ARG A 35 -12.57 7.86 8.01
C ARG A 35 -13.71 8.01 7.04
N ASP A 36 -13.80 9.15 6.37
CA ASP A 36 -14.83 9.41 5.36
C ASP A 36 -14.48 8.70 4.04
N GLU A 37 -14.57 7.36 4.08
CA GLU A 37 -14.32 6.53 2.94
C GLU A 37 -15.43 6.70 1.90
N ILE A 38 -15.06 7.17 0.72
CA ILE A 38 -16.02 7.45 -0.37
C ILE A 38 -16.62 6.15 -0.93
N ARG A 39 -15.84 5.08 -0.98
CA ARG A 39 -16.23 3.78 -1.56
C ARG A 39 -15.93 2.62 -0.62
N PRO A 40 -16.71 2.45 0.46
CA PRO A 40 -16.59 1.27 1.31
C PRO A 40 -16.83 0.00 0.48
N ARG A 41 -15.99 -1.02 0.67
CA ARG A 41 -16.08 -2.28 -0.08
C ARG A 41 -15.34 -3.41 0.62
N PHE A 42 -15.57 -4.64 0.16
CA PHE A 42 -14.88 -5.84 0.62
C PHE A 42 -14.96 -6.06 2.15
N GLY A 43 -16.16 -5.93 2.75
CA GLY A 43 -16.38 -6.23 4.16
C GLY A 43 -15.50 -5.39 5.11
N LEU A 44 -14.61 -6.04 5.85
CA LEU A 44 -13.71 -5.39 6.82
C LEU A 44 -12.45 -4.78 6.19
N MET A 45 -12.22 -4.93 4.90
CA MET A 45 -11.02 -4.46 4.25
C MET A 45 -10.99 -2.94 4.14
N ARG A 46 -12.13 -2.33 3.76
CA ARG A 46 -12.25 -0.90 3.52
C ARG A 46 -13.59 -0.34 4.00
N GLY A 47 -13.65 0.00 5.28
CA GLY A 47 -14.83 0.57 5.93
C GLY A 47 -14.61 2.00 6.41
N ARG A 48 -15.71 2.68 6.79
CA ARG A 48 -15.67 4.03 7.39
C ARG A 48 -15.36 3.98 8.88
N GLU A 49 -15.64 2.86 9.51
CA GLU A 49 -15.37 2.57 10.92
C GLU A 49 -14.59 1.26 11.00
N PHE A 50 -13.44 1.28 11.67
CA PHE A 50 -12.57 0.11 11.79
C PHE A 50 -11.69 0.20 13.04
N ILE A 51 -11.26 -0.96 13.54
CA ILE A 51 -10.36 -1.06 14.68
C ILE A 51 -8.92 -1.00 14.18
N MET A 52 -8.13 -0.13 14.79
CA MET A 52 -6.69 0.01 14.55
C MET A 52 -5.93 -0.09 15.86
N LYS A 53 -4.82 -0.80 15.86
CA LYS A 53 -3.75 -0.64 16.82
C LYS A 53 -2.81 0.42 16.27
N ASP A 54 -2.62 1.51 16.97
CA ASP A 54 -1.66 2.54 16.62
C ASP A 54 -0.74 2.84 17.80
N ALA A 55 0.56 2.87 17.54
CA ALA A 55 1.59 3.19 18.49
C ALA A 55 2.43 4.37 18.01
N TYR A 56 2.98 5.10 18.95
CA TYR A 56 3.75 6.31 18.71
C TYR A 56 4.96 6.31 19.62
N SER A 57 6.13 6.47 19.03
CA SER A 57 7.37 6.56 19.78
C SER A 57 7.94 7.98 19.76
N PHE A 58 8.55 8.38 20.87
CA PHE A 58 9.14 9.70 21.05
C PHE A 58 10.58 9.54 21.53
N HIS A 59 11.48 10.29 20.90
CA HIS A 59 12.92 10.12 21.05
C HIS A 59 13.65 11.46 21.14
N ALA A 60 14.82 11.43 21.79
CA ALA A 60 15.70 12.58 21.87
C ALA A 60 16.58 12.74 20.61
N SER A 61 16.80 11.66 19.85
CA SER A 61 17.64 11.68 18.64
C SER A 61 17.06 10.85 17.52
N GLU A 62 17.48 11.13 16.30
CA GLU A 62 17.12 10.36 15.11
C GLU A 62 17.65 8.92 15.19
N ALA A 63 18.88 8.72 15.68
CA ALA A 63 19.48 7.40 15.82
C ALA A 63 18.65 6.49 16.74
N ASP A 64 18.12 7.02 17.84
CA ASP A 64 17.24 6.29 18.75
C ASP A 64 15.89 5.96 18.11
N LEU A 65 15.32 6.87 17.30
CA LEU A 65 14.15 6.59 16.47
C LEU A 65 14.41 5.44 15.49
N GLN A 66 15.55 5.44 14.81
CA GLN A 66 15.90 4.39 13.85
C GLN A 66 16.02 3.01 14.53
N CYS A 67 16.59 2.94 15.75
CA CYS A 67 16.63 1.70 16.52
C CYS A 67 15.22 1.18 16.84
N THR A 68 14.34 2.04 17.34
CA THR A 68 12.96 1.65 17.64
C THR A 68 12.18 1.27 16.38
N TYR A 69 12.42 1.96 15.27
CA TYR A 69 11.81 1.62 13.98
C TYR A 69 12.20 0.20 13.52
N ALA A 70 13.47 -0.17 13.64
CA ALA A 70 13.94 -1.52 13.33
C ALA A 70 13.33 -2.58 14.26
N ASP A 71 13.20 -2.29 15.56
CA ASP A 71 12.54 -3.17 16.52
C ASP A 71 11.07 -3.38 16.19
N MET A 72 10.37 -2.32 15.74
CA MET A 72 8.98 -2.38 15.31
C MET A 72 8.81 -3.17 14.02
N ASP A 73 9.71 -3.06 13.04
CA ASP A 73 9.71 -3.92 11.86
C ASP A 73 9.74 -5.40 12.27
N GLN A 74 10.68 -5.77 13.14
CA GLN A 74 10.80 -7.14 13.61
C GLN A 74 9.58 -7.60 14.43
N ALA A 75 8.99 -6.70 15.22
CA ALA A 75 7.77 -7.01 15.98
C ALA A 75 6.58 -7.27 15.03
N TYR A 76 6.42 -6.47 13.98
CA TYR A 76 5.34 -6.61 13.01
C TYR A 76 5.45 -7.92 12.23
N ARG A 77 6.66 -8.28 11.78
CA ARG A 77 6.92 -9.58 11.13
C ARG A 77 6.48 -10.73 12.04
N ARG A 78 6.84 -10.68 13.34
CA ARG A 78 6.41 -11.71 14.32
C ARG A 78 4.90 -11.72 14.54
N ILE A 79 4.25 -10.55 14.62
CA ILE A 79 2.80 -10.45 14.82
C ILE A 79 2.07 -11.09 13.64
N PHE A 80 2.40 -10.72 12.41
CA PHE A 80 1.73 -11.25 11.22
C PHE A 80 1.98 -12.75 11.05
N ALA A 81 3.22 -13.21 11.25
CA ALA A 81 3.53 -14.64 11.24
C ALA A 81 2.74 -15.43 12.31
N ARG A 82 2.59 -14.90 13.53
CA ARG A 82 1.76 -15.50 14.57
C ARG A 82 0.28 -15.53 14.24
N CYS A 83 -0.20 -14.55 13.48
CA CYS A 83 -1.55 -14.54 12.93
C CYS A 83 -1.72 -15.49 11.73
N GLY A 84 -0.65 -16.19 11.31
CA GLY A 84 -0.66 -17.10 10.17
C GLY A 84 -0.63 -16.37 8.82
N LEU A 85 -0.25 -15.10 8.79
CA LEU A 85 -0.20 -14.28 7.58
C LEU A 85 1.21 -14.23 6.99
N GLU A 86 1.29 -14.42 5.68
CA GLU A 86 2.47 -14.14 4.89
C GLU A 86 2.44 -12.67 4.45
N ALA A 87 2.97 -11.79 5.29
CA ALA A 87 3.05 -10.37 5.01
C ALA A 87 4.45 -10.00 4.52
N VAL A 88 4.51 -9.36 3.35
CA VAL A 88 5.74 -8.86 2.73
C VAL A 88 5.93 -7.41 3.12
N PRO A 89 7.06 -7.02 3.75
CA PRO A 89 7.39 -5.62 3.94
C PRO A 89 7.76 -4.99 2.60
N VAL A 90 7.19 -3.85 2.28
CA VAL A 90 7.45 -3.11 1.04
C VAL A 90 7.77 -1.65 1.35
N ASP A 91 8.71 -1.08 0.62
CA ASP A 91 8.97 0.35 0.70
C ASP A 91 7.76 1.13 0.19
N ALA A 92 7.38 2.17 0.93
CA ALA A 92 6.18 2.95 0.65
C ALA A 92 6.45 4.45 0.65
N ASP A 93 5.59 5.21 0.00
CA ASP A 93 5.55 6.66 0.16
C ASP A 93 4.86 7.01 1.48
N SER A 94 5.39 8.02 2.18
CA SER A 94 4.84 8.45 3.48
C SER A 94 3.54 9.25 3.35
N GLY A 95 3.15 9.64 2.16
CA GLY A 95 1.91 10.35 1.85
C GLY A 95 1.69 11.61 2.70
N ALA A 96 0.42 11.88 3.02
CA ALA A 96 0.01 13.03 3.84
C ALA A 96 0.54 12.97 5.28
N ILE A 97 0.78 11.78 5.83
CA ILE A 97 1.38 11.60 7.15
C ILE A 97 2.79 12.20 7.14
N GLY A 98 3.55 11.98 6.07
CA GLY A 98 4.92 12.49 5.88
C GLY A 98 5.93 11.74 6.73
N GLY A 99 7.17 12.19 6.66
CA GLY A 99 8.31 11.57 7.33
C GLY A 99 9.42 11.22 6.35
N ALA A 100 10.56 10.77 6.88
CA ALA A 100 11.76 10.48 6.08
C ALA A 100 11.67 9.12 5.37
N ALA A 101 10.99 8.14 5.96
CA ALA A 101 10.81 6.79 5.42
C ALA A 101 9.54 6.17 5.97
N SER A 102 8.95 5.27 5.17
CA SER A 102 7.86 4.41 5.62
C SER A 102 7.92 3.04 4.96
N GLN A 103 7.33 2.05 5.63
CA GLN A 103 7.26 0.67 5.18
C GLN A 103 5.88 0.12 5.47
N GLU A 104 5.26 -0.45 4.44
CA GLU A 104 3.99 -1.16 4.53
C GLU A 104 4.23 -2.67 4.67
N PHE A 105 3.29 -3.36 5.31
CA PHE A 105 3.25 -4.80 5.37
C PHE A 105 2.06 -5.28 4.56
N MET A 106 2.36 -5.93 3.42
CA MET A 106 1.39 -6.34 2.41
C MET A 106 1.14 -7.84 2.47
N VAL A 107 -0.11 -8.21 2.67
CA VAL A 107 -0.58 -9.59 2.50
C VAL A 107 -0.95 -9.77 1.03
N THR A 108 -0.26 -10.67 0.33
CA THR A 108 -0.56 -10.94 -1.09
C THR A 108 -1.85 -11.74 -1.22
N ALA A 109 -2.80 -11.21 -1.99
CA ALA A 109 -4.08 -11.84 -2.29
C ALA A 109 -4.66 -11.26 -3.59
N ASP A 110 -5.45 -12.06 -4.33
CA ASP A 110 -6.08 -11.61 -5.59
C ASP A 110 -7.05 -10.45 -5.39
N ALA A 111 -7.70 -10.39 -4.22
CA ALA A 111 -8.57 -9.30 -3.81
C ALA A 111 -7.82 -8.04 -3.35
N GLY A 112 -6.49 -8.04 -3.34
CA GLY A 112 -5.67 -6.89 -2.95
C GLY A 112 -5.94 -5.65 -3.81
N GLU A 113 -6.03 -4.48 -3.17
CA GLU A 113 -6.28 -3.22 -3.87
C GLU A 113 -5.00 -2.57 -4.37
N ASP A 114 -3.91 -2.75 -3.63
CA ASP A 114 -2.64 -2.06 -3.87
C ASP A 114 -1.73 -2.89 -4.77
N LEU A 115 -1.11 -2.20 -5.73
CA LEU A 115 -0.13 -2.79 -6.60
C LEU A 115 1.23 -2.75 -5.92
N ILE A 116 1.89 -3.91 -5.83
CA ILE A 116 3.25 -4.02 -5.33
C ILE A 116 4.15 -4.67 -6.39
N LEU A 117 5.38 -4.20 -6.45
CA LEU A 117 6.43 -4.74 -7.30
C LEU A 117 7.46 -5.44 -6.42
N ILE A 118 7.70 -6.71 -6.71
CA ILE A 118 8.62 -7.57 -5.95
C ILE A 118 9.60 -8.18 -6.95
N SER A 119 10.90 -8.15 -6.63
CA SER A 119 11.89 -8.88 -7.43
C SER A 119 11.74 -10.40 -7.24
N ASP A 120 12.00 -11.16 -8.28
CA ASP A 120 11.88 -12.63 -8.26
C ASP A 120 12.89 -13.31 -7.31
N ASP A 121 13.99 -12.63 -6.98
CA ASP A 121 14.98 -13.05 -5.97
C ASP A 121 14.65 -12.57 -4.54
N GLY A 122 13.56 -11.79 -4.36
CA GLY A 122 13.14 -11.25 -3.07
C GLY A 122 14.01 -10.14 -2.49
N SER A 123 14.99 -9.62 -3.23
CA SER A 123 15.91 -8.56 -2.76
C SER A 123 15.27 -7.17 -2.72
N TYR A 124 14.12 -6.99 -3.39
CA TYR A 124 13.42 -5.71 -3.50
C TYR A 124 11.90 -5.91 -3.44
N ALA A 125 11.23 -5.04 -2.71
CA ALA A 125 9.78 -4.93 -2.72
C ALA A 125 9.36 -3.47 -2.42
N ALA A 126 8.45 -2.93 -3.23
CA ALA A 126 7.90 -1.58 -3.04
C ALA A 126 6.46 -1.51 -3.56
N ASN A 127 5.66 -0.59 -2.99
CA ASN A 127 4.37 -0.25 -3.59
C ASN A 127 4.57 0.55 -4.89
N GLN A 128 3.53 0.62 -5.73
CA GLN A 128 3.59 1.29 -7.03
C GLN A 128 4.04 2.75 -6.93
N GLU A 129 3.69 3.44 -5.85
CA GLU A 129 3.98 4.85 -5.65
C GLU A 129 5.47 5.11 -5.44
N LYS A 130 6.16 4.17 -4.79
CA LYS A 130 7.58 4.26 -4.43
C LYS A 130 8.50 3.48 -5.36
N ALA A 131 7.97 2.46 -6.05
CA ALA A 131 8.77 1.51 -6.81
C ALA A 131 9.70 2.16 -7.84
N VAL A 132 10.94 1.68 -7.88
CA VAL A 132 11.98 2.05 -8.84
C VAL A 132 12.45 0.80 -9.57
N SER A 133 12.78 0.93 -10.86
CA SER A 133 13.25 -0.17 -11.70
C SER A 133 14.18 0.33 -12.79
N ILE A 134 14.87 -0.58 -13.45
CA ILE A 134 15.72 -0.30 -14.61
C ILE A 134 14.94 -0.76 -15.86
N PRO A 135 14.43 0.17 -16.68
CA PRO A 135 13.71 -0.16 -17.90
C PRO A 135 14.67 -0.62 -19.01
N SER A 136 14.13 -1.27 -20.03
CA SER A 136 14.90 -1.56 -21.24
C SER A 136 15.48 -0.30 -21.87
N ALA A 137 16.67 -0.41 -22.45
CA ALA A 137 17.30 0.69 -23.18
C ALA A 137 16.40 1.21 -24.32
N ALA A 138 16.48 2.51 -24.61
CA ALA A 138 15.77 3.08 -25.74
C ALA A 138 16.36 2.53 -27.06
N ILE A 139 15.50 2.34 -28.06
CA ILE A 139 15.94 2.04 -29.42
C ILE A 139 16.47 3.34 -30.04
N PRO A 140 17.75 3.41 -30.48
CA PRO A 140 18.29 4.62 -31.07
C PRO A 140 17.50 5.03 -32.33
N LEU A 141 17.39 6.33 -32.57
CA LEU A 141 16.93 6.82 -33.87
C LEU A 141 17.97 6.52 -34.94
N PRO A 142 17.55 6.19 -36.18
CA PRO A 142 18.47 6.16 -37.29
C PRO A 142 19.18 7.52 -37.47
N PRO A 143 20.43 7.55 -37.97
CA PRO A 143 21.11 8.82 -38.17
C PRO A 143 20.29 9.80 -39.05
N GLY A 144 20.19 11.03 -38.58
CA GLY A 144 19.39 12.07 -39.27
C GLY A 144 19.67 13.45 -38.71
N ASN A 145 19.18 14.47 -39.42
CA ASN A 145 19.23 15.86 -38.95
C ASN A 145 17.85 16.27 -38.43
N GLU A 146 17.81 17.31 -37.57
CA GLU A 146 16.55 17.90 -37.11
C GLU A 146 15.61 18.20 -38.31
N ALA A 147 14.39 17.74 -38.18
CA ALA A 147 13.34 17.92 -39.17
C ALA A 147 11.97 18.03 -38.49
N ILE A 148 11.04 18.73 -39.15
CA ILE A 148 9.64 18.78 -38.75
C ILE A 148 8.85 17.80 -39.61
N ALA A 149 8.26 16.81 -38.99
CA ALA A 149 7.39 15.83 -39.63
C ALA A 149 5.92 16.27 -39.53
N PRO A 150 5.15 16.25 -40.63
CA PRO A 150 3.70 16.42 -40.55
C PRO A 150 3.06 15.17 -39.95
N THR A 151 2.25 15.36 -38.93
CA THR A 151 1.60 14.29 -38.17
C THR A 151 0.14 14.64 -37.89
N PRO A 152 -0.70 14.77 -38.93
CA PRO A 152 -2.06 15.28 -38.79
C PRO A 152 -2.93 14.35 -37.94
N GLY A 153 -3.48 14.88 -36.84
CA GLY A 153 -4.35 14.15 -35.93
C GLY A 153 -3.66 13.15 -34.97
N GLU A 154 -2.34 12.98 -35.07
CA GLU A 154 -1.57 11.99 -34.28
C GLU A 154 -1.22 12.54 -32.87
N LYS A 155 -2.22 12.56 -31.99
CA LYS A 155 -2.11 13.16 -30.66
C LYS A 155 -1.59 12.20 -29.58
N THR A 156 -1.63 10.90 -29.81
CA THR A 156 -1.21 9.88 -28.83
C THR A 156 0.05 9.16 -29.32
N ILE A 157 0.83 8.62 -28.38
CA ILE A 157 2.04 7.84 -28.70
C ILE A 157 1.70 6.68 -29.65
N ASP A 158 0.61 5.96 -29.37
CA ASP A 158 0.22 4.77 -30.15
C ASP A 158 -0.16 5.15 -31.59
N SER A 159 -0.99 6.20 -31.76
CA SER A 159 -1.38 6.67 -33.10
C SER A 159 -0.18 7.18 -33.91
N LEU A 160 0.69 7.94 -33.24
CA LEU A 160 1.89 8.50 -33.86
C LEU A 160 2.88 7.40 -34.28
N CYS A 161 3.16 6.44 -33.39
CA CYS A 161 4.05 5.32 -33.70
C CYS A 161 3.47 4.42 -34.80
N GLY A 162 2.17 4.15 -34.76
CA GLY A 162 1.48 3.35 -35.76
C GLY A 162 1.51 4.02 -37.17
N ALA A 163 1.32 5.34 -37.26
CA ALA A 163 1.32 6.07 -38.51
C ALA A 163 2.73 6.28 -39.08
N GLN A 164 3.72 6.55 -38.24
CA GLN A 164 5.07 6.94 -38.67
C GLN A 164 6.08 5.79 -38.65
N GLY A 165 5.75 4.63 -38.06
CA GLY A 165 6.66 3.50 -37.85
C GLY A 165 7.74 3.75 -36.80
N TRP A 166 7.55 4.72 -35.93
CA TRP A 166 8.49 5.01 -34.84
C TRP A 166 8.24 4.09 -33.63
N HIS A 167 9.30 3.87 -32.83
CA HIS A 167 9.15 3.11 -31.60
C HIS A 167 8.88 4.06 -30.43
N PRO A 168 7.98 3.73 -29.48
CA PRO A 168 7.65 4.60 -28.33
C PRO A 168 8.88 5.07 -27.53
N SER A 169 9.92 4.23 -27.39
CA SER A 169 11.14 4.58 -26.67
C SER A 169 12.00 5.65 -27.35
N GLN A 170 11.70 6.01 -28.60
CA GLN A 170 12.38 7.07 -29.37
C GLN A 170 11.77 8.45 -29.14
N LEU A 171 10.65 8.52 -28.43
CA LEU A 171 9.89 9.74 -28.22
C LEU A 171 10.14 10.31 -26.83
N ALA A 172 10.21 11.64 -26.74
CA ALA A 172 10.09 12.42 -25.52
C ALA A 172 8.69 13.05 -25.47
N LYS A 173 7.77 12.42 -24.73
CA LYS A 173 6.41 12.93 -24.56
C LYS A 173 6.35 13.95 -23.45
N VAL A 174 5.62 15.03 -23.65
CA VAL A 174 5.45 16.09 -22.65
C VAL A 174 4.04 16.08 -22.10
N LEU A 175 3.95 15.97 -20.79
CA LEU A 175 2.69 16.10 -20.06
C LEU A 175 2.58 17.51 -19.48
N LEU A 176 1.45 18.12 -19.68
CA LEU A 176 1.15 19.46 -19.19
C LEU A 176 0.30 19.37 -17.93
N MET A 177 0.88 19.73 -16.81
CA MET A 177 0.28 19.60 -15.48
C MET A 177 0.14 20.96 -14.79
N VAL A 178 -0.73 21.05 -13.80
CA VAL A 178 -0.80 22.18 -12.89
C VAL A 178 -0.84 21.69 -11.45
N ALA A 179 0.05 22.19 -10.62
CA ALA A 179 0.11 21.93 -9.18
C ALA A 179 -0.53 23.09 -8.40
N ARG A 180 -1.42 22.76 -7.46
CA ARG A 180 -1.93 23.71 -6.47
C ARG A 180 -1.09 23.62 -5.22
N LEU A 181 -0.49 24.75 -4.84
CA LEU A 181 0.40 24.84 -3.69
C LEU A 181 -0.37 25.16 -2.39
N GLU A 182 0.26 25.02 -1.24
CA GLU A 182 -0.34 25.32 0.08
C GLU A 182 -0.84 26.76 0.21
N ASP A 183 -0.21 27.72 -0.46
CA ASP A 183 -0.63 29.12 -0.54
C ASP A 183 -1.79 29.34 -1.51
N ASN A 184 -2.38 28.28 -2.06
CA ASN A 184 -3.39 28.25 -3.11
C ASN A 184 -2.95 28.88 -4.45
N SER A 185 -1.68 29.17 -4.66
CA SER A 185 -1.17 29.54 -5.97
C SER A 185 -1.13 28.31 -6.89
N MET A 186 -1.21 28.55 -8.20
CA MET A 186 -1.18 27.51 -9.23
C MET A 186 0.15 27.54 -9.95
N GLN A 187 0.88 26.45 -9.93
CA GLN A 187 2.16 26.27 -10.60
C GLN A 187 2.00 25.36 -11.81
N PRO A 188 2.09 25.87 -13.04
CA PRO A 188 2.12 25.03 -14.24
C PRO A 188 3.45 24.28 -14.35
N VAL A 189 3.38 23.04 -14.81
CA VAL A 189 4.52 22.11 -14.86
C VAL A 189 4.53 21.39 -16.21
N LEU A 190 5.70 21.32 -16.85
CA LEU A 190 5.97 20.47 -17.99
C LEU A 190 6.80 19.28 -17.53
N VAL A 191 6.27 18.08 -17.76
CA VAL A 191 6.92 16.82 -17.39
C VAL A 191 7.27 16.07 -18.66
N THR A 192 8.55 15.85 -18.91
CA THR A 192 9.02 15.07 -20.06
C THR A 192 9.35 13.65 -19.65
N LEU A 193 8.68 12.68 -20.27
CA LEU A 193 8.90 11.25 -20.11
C LEU A 193 9.32 10.63 -21.44
N ARG A 194 10.05 9.52 -21.39
CA ARG A 194 10.21 8.67 -22.57
C ARG A 194 8.82 8.12 -22.99
N GLY A 195 8.56 8.04 -24.27
CA GLY A 195 7.23 7.77 -24.81
C GLY A 195 6.58 6.47 -24.33
N ASP A 196 7.39 5.45 -24.06
CA ASP A 196 6.96 4.14 -23.55
C ASP A 196 6.73 4.12 -22.02
N GLN A 197 7.03 5.21 -21.28
CA GLN A 197 6.91 5.28 -19.83
C GLN A 197 5.61 5.97 -19.40
N GLU A 198 5.15 5.71 -18.18
CA GLU A 198 3.97 6.34 -17.58
C GLU A 198 4.35 7.18 -16.37
N LEU A 199 3.70 8.33 -16.21
CA LEU A 199 3.90 9.22 -15.09
C LEU A 199 3.44 8.56 -13.78
N ASN A 200 4.28 8.68 -12.74
CA ASN A 200 3.88 8.43 -11.37
C ASN A 200 3.47 9.76 -10.72
N PRO A 201 2.18 9.97 -10.43
CA PRO A 201 1.71 11.24 -9.87
C PRO A 201 2.29 11.55 -8.49
N VAL A 202 2.55 10.54 -7.66
CA VAL A 202 3.09 10.71 -6.31
C VAL A 202 4.54 11.18 -6.38
N LYS A 203 5.36 10.56 -7.23
CA LYS A 203 6.74 11.01 -7.47
C LYS A 203 6.80 12.44 -8.00
N LEU A 204 5.89 12.82 -8.89
CA LEU A 204 5.81 14.20 -9.39
C LEU A 204 5.48 15.18 -8.28
N VAL A 205 4.47 14.91 -7.47
CA VAL A 205 4.07 15.77 -6.33
C VAL A 205 5.23 15.93 -5.36
N ASN A 206 5.91 14.84 -5.00
CA ASN A 206 7.07 14.85 -4.11
C ASN A 206 8.24 15.65 -4.73
N GLY A 207 8.49 15.48 -6.03
CA GLY A 207 9.51 16.22 -6.77
C GLY A 207 9.24 17.72 -6.78
N ILE A 208 8.02 18.15 -7.09
CA ILE A 208 7.61 19.56 -7.06
C ILE A 208 7.75 20.14 -5.64
N SER A 209 7.25 19.42 -4.62
CA SER A 209 7.33 19.85 -3.23
C SER A 209 8.77 20.06 -2.78
N LYS A 210 9.66 19.15 -3.13
CA LYS A 210 11.09 19.23 -2.83
C LYS A 210 11.76 20.40 -3.54
N HIS A 211 11.47 20.58 -4.85
CA HIS A 211 12.05 21.65 -5.67
C HIS A 211 11.65 23.04 -5.14
N LEU A 212 10.38 23.22 -4.81
CA LEU A 212 9.84 24.50 -4.31
C LEU A 212 10.05 24.72 -2.80
N ASN A 213 10.44 23.68 -2.06
CA ASN A 213 10.44 23.65 -0.60
C ASN A 213 9.07 24.09 -0.03
N GLN A 214 7.98 23.66 -0.67
CA GLN A 214 6.60 24.01 -0.35
C GLN A 214 5.68 22.81 -0.63
N GLY A 215 4.65 22.62 0.21
CA GLY A 215 3.68 21.55 0.04
C GLY A 215 2.81 21.72 -1.20
N VAL A 216 2.54 20.61 -1.89
CA VAL A 216 1.62 20.51 -3.02
C VAL A 216 0.33 19.85 -2.56
N LEU A 217 -0.80 20.54 -2.71
CA LEU A 217 -2.12 20.06 -2.29
C LEU A 217 -2.76 19.14 -3.35
N ASP A 218 -2.49 19.41 -4.63
CA ASP A 218 -3.07 18.72 -5.77
C ASP A 218 -2.20 18.93 -7.01
N CYS A 219 -2.11 17.94 -7.89
CA CYS A 219 -1.42 18.05 -9.18
C CYS A 219 -2.22 17.28 -10.24
N ARG A 220 -2.65 17.96 -11.28
CA ARG A 220 -3.54 17.38 -12.32
C ARG A 220 -3.19 17.89 -13.71
N PRO A 221 -3.61 17.16 -14.77
CA PRO A 221 -3.44 17.62 -16.14
C PRO A 221 -4.20 18.95 -16.39
N ILE A 222 -3.63 19.80 -17.21
CA ILE A 222 -4.31 21.00 -17.73
C ILE A 222 -5.21 20.56 -18.89
N SER A 223 -6.49 20.93 -18.82
CA SER A 223 -7.47 20.66 -19.89
C SER A 223 -7.67 21.86 -20.83
N GLU A 224 -8.28 21.60 -22.00
CA GLU A 224 -8.68 22.65 -22.94
C GLU A 224 -9.63 23.66 -22.27
N ASP A 225 -10.63 23.20 -21.50
CA ASP A 225 -11.55 24.05 -20.74
C ASP A 225 -10.83 24.95 -19.73
N GLU A 226 -9.77 24.45 -19.11
CA GLU A 226 -8.99 25.22 -18.16
C GLU A 226 -8.11 26.26 -18.85
N GLN A 227 -7.53 25.91 -19.99
CA GLN A 227 -6.81 26.85 -20.84
C GLN A 227 -7.70 28.07 -21.17
N GLU A 228 -8.93 27.84 -21.61
CA GLU A 228 -9.89 28.91 -21.93
C GLU A 228 -10.26 29.75 -20.70
N ARG A 229 -10.63 29.08 -19.59
CA ARG A 229 -11.04 29.77 -18.35
C ARG A 229 -9.94 30.62 -17.74
N GLN A 230 -8.69 30.23 -17.89
CA GLN A 230 -7.54 30.94 -17.30
C GLN A 230 -6.95 31.98 -18.26
N GLY A 231 -7.38 32.02 -19.52
CA GLY A 231 -6.84 32.90 -20.53
C GLY A 231 -5.40 32.57 -20.93
N ILE A 232 -5.03 31.29 -20.82
CA ILE A 232 -3.75 30.78 -21.30
C ILE A 232 -3.77 30.83 -22.83
N GLY A 233 -2.64 31.16 -23.45
CA GLY A 233 -2.51 31.13 -24.90
C GLY A 233 -2.79 29.75 -25.51
N PRO A 234 -3.02 29.65 -26.81
CA PRO A 234 -3.40 28.40 -27.45
C PRO A 234 -2.30 27.32 -27.28
N ILE A 235 -2.64 26.24 -26.59
CA ILE A 235 -1.76 25.09 -26.39
C ILE A 235 -2.08 24.04 -27.46
N PRO A 236 -1.10 23.55 -28.21
CA PRO A 236 -1.31 22.48 -29.18
C PRO A 236 -1.32 21.10 -28.46
N PHE A 237 -2.41 20.80 -27.77
CA PHE A 237 -2.55 19.52 -27.03
C PHE A 237 -2.30 18.32 -27.96
N GLY A 238 -1.45 17.40 -27.51
CA GLY A 238 -0.96 16.26 -28.28
C GLY A 238 0.32 16.56 -29.10
N PHE A 239 0.72 17.85 -29.25
CA PHE A 239 1.89 18.27 -30.00
C PHE A 239 2.83 19.19 -29.23
N VAL A 240 2.78 19.10 -27.88
CA VAL A 240 3.60 19.92 -26.98
C VAL A 240 5.02 19.37 -26.92
N GLY A 241 6.00 20.25 -27.07
CA GLY A 241 7.43 19.98 -26.87
C GLY A 241 7.96 20.45 -25.52
N PRO A 242 9.15 20.01 -25.10
CA PRO A 242 9.76 20.40 -23.82
C PRO A 242 10.04 21.90 -23.70
N ASP A 243 10.16 22.60 -24.81
CA ASP A 243 10.44 24.03 -24.94
C ASP A 243 9.18 24.89 -25.13
N LEU A 244 8.00 24.41 -24.70
CA LEU A 244 6.75 25.20 -24.75
C LEU A 244 6.96 26.57 -24.10
N PRO A 245 6.65 27.70 -24.80
CA PRO A 245 7.00 29.03 -24.31
C PRO A 245 6.22 29.47 -23.06
N ASP A 246 6.88 30.05 -22.07
CA ASP A 246 6.23 30.64 -20.88
C ASP A 246 5.30 31.82 -21.22
N ALA A 247 5.53 32.46 -22.37
CA ALA A 247 4.68 33.57 -22.85
C ALA A 247 3.20 33.21 -22.96
N LEU A 248 2.86 31.93 -23.11
CA LEU A 248 1.47 31.44 -23.10
C LEU A 248 0.76 31.71 -21.77
N LEU A 249 1.50 31.80 -20.67
CA LEU A 249 0.97 32.05 -19.32
C LEU A 249 0.77 33.53 -18.98
N SER A 250 1.16 34.45 -19.86
CA SER A 250 1.20 35.89 -19.58
C SER A 250 -0.13 36.52 -19.17
N LYS A 251 -1.25 35.89 -19.54
CA LYS A 251 -2.61 36.37 -19.20
C LYS A 251 -3.28 35.56 -18.08
N ALA A 252 -2.65 34.52 -17.58
CA ALA A 252 -3.21 33.65 -16.54
C ALA A 252 -3.05 34.30 -15.16
N SER A 253 -4.06 35.01 -14.68
CA SER A 253 -3.97 35.91 -13.52
C SER A 253 -3.73 35.21 -12.16
N ARG A 254 -3.98 33.93 -12.06
CA ARG A 254 -3.83 33.14 -10.81
C ARG A 254 -2.69 32.11 -10.86
N TRP A 255 -1.98 32.05 -11.97
CA TRP A 255 -0.94 31.08 -12.19
C TRP A 255 0.44 31.75 -12.10
N LYS A 256 1.44 30.97 -11.69
CA LYS A 256 2.83 31.42 -11.80
C LYS A 256 3.16 31.67 -13.28
N PRO A 257 3.99 32.69 -13.61
CA PRO A 257 4.21 33.15 -14.98
C PRO A 257 5.15 32.26 -15.83
N SER A 258 5.68 31.20 -15.24
CA SER A 258 6.61 30.28 -15.91
C SER A 258 6.27 28.82 -15.59
N PHE A 259 6.55 27.94 -16.54
CA PHE A 259 6.50 26.51 -16.30
C PHE A 259 7.70 26.06 -15.49
N LEU A 260 7.46 25.22 -14.47
CA LEU A 260 8.49 24.31 -13.98
C LEU A 260 8.69 23.22 -15.04
N ARG A 261 9.93 22.85 -15.30
CA ARG A 261 10.27 21.83 -16.29
C ARG A 261 11.07 20.73 -15.64
N PHE A 262 10.57 19.50 -15.76
CA PHE A 262 11.24 18.31 -15.27
C PHE A 262 11.35 17.26 -16.39
N ALA A 263 12.41 16.47 -16.35
CA ALA A 263 12.55 15.30 -17.19
C ALA A 263 12.76 14.05 -16.34
N ASP A 264 12.11 12.96 -16.71
CA ASP A 264 12.46 11.66 -16.18
C ASP A 264 13.88 11.26 -16.62
N HIS A 265 14.60 10.53 -15.77
CA HIS A 265 15.97 10.07 -16.08
C HIS A 265 16.03 9.36 -17.45
N THR A 266 15.03 8.52 -17.77
CA THR A 266 15.00 7.79 -19.05
C THR A 266 14.79 8.70 -20.28
N ALA A 267 14.12 9.83 -20.12
CA ALA A 267 13.99 10.83 -21.18
C ALA A 267 15.25 11.69 -21.30
N ALA A 268 15.91 11.97 -20.17
CA ALA A 268 17.15 12.74 -20.14
C ALA A 268 18.32 12.00 -20.82
N GLU A 269 18.30 10.65 -20.79
CA GLU A 269 19.32 9.80 -21.43
C GLU A 269 19.19 9.66 -22.95
N LEU A 270 18.14 10.22 -23.55
CA LEU A 270 17.97 10.17 -25.02
C LEU A 270 18.95 11.14 -25.72
N ASP A 271 19.86 10.60 -26.53
CA ASP A 271 20.80 11.40 -27.35
C ASP A 271 20.06 12.24 -28.39
N GLN A 272 19.16 11.57 -29.14
CA GLN A 272 18.22 12.18 -30.07
C GLN A 272 16.83 11.59 -29.86
N PHE A 273 15.83 12.45 -30.03
CA PHE A 273 14.44 12.04 -29.79
C PHE A 273 13.45 12.75 -30.71
N ILE A 274 12.23 12.25 -30.70
CA ILE A 274 11.07 12.85 -31.38
C ILE A 274 10.18 13.46 -30.30
N CYS A 275 9.72 14.70 -30.49
CA CYS A 275 8.78 15.36 -29.58
C CYS A 275 7.81 16.25 -30.32
N GLY A 276 6.79 16.76 -29.65
CA GLY A 276 5.86 17.76 -30.20
C GLY A 276 6.61 19.03 -30.68
N ALA A 277 6.15 19.61 -31.74
CA ALA A 277 6.75 20.82 -32.36
C ALA A 277 6.18 22.14 -31.79
N ASN A 278 5.35 22.10 -30.74
CA ASN A 278 4.57 23.24 -30.23
C ASN A 278 3.66 23.87 -31.28
N GLN A 279 3.27 23.09 -32.29
CA GLN A 279 2.37 23.46 -33.39
C GLN A 279 1.42 22.30 -33.65
N PRO A 280 0.13 22.56 -33.95
CA PRO A 280 -0.81 21.51 -34.30
C PRO A 280 -0.30 20.65 -35.47
N ASP A 281 -0.55 19.35 -35.37
CA ASP A 281 -0.27 18.37 -36.42
C ASP A 281 1.21 18.27 -36.84
N ARG A 282 2.14 18.53 -35.93
CA ARG A 282 3.57 18.50 -36.21
C ARG A 282 4.41 17.95 -35.02
N HIS A 283 5.42 17.14 -35.39
CA HIS A 283 6.47 16.69 -34.46
C HIS A 283 7.85 17.06 -35.01
N ARG A 284 8.80 17.27 -34.07
CA ARG A 284 10.23 17.47 -34.39
C ARG A 284 10.94 16.12 -34.22
N CYS A 285 11.76 15.76 -35.20
CA CYS A 285 12.57 14.55 -35.24
C CYS A 285 14.03 14.90 -35.10
N HIS A 286 14.85 14.00 -34.57
CA HIS A 286 16.29 14.14 -34.36
C HIS A 286 16.68 15.38 -33.53
N LEU A 287 15.84 15.70 -32.56
CA LEU A 287 16.10 16.77 -31.59
C LEU A 287 16.95 16.25 -30.45
N SER A 288 17.91 17.06 -29.98
CA SER A 288 18.69 16.78 -28.77
C SER A 288 18.42 17.81 -27.69
N TRP A 289 18.76 17.46 -26.47
CA TRP A 289 18.66 18.39 -25.33
C TRP A 289 19.54 19.63 -25.51
N GLU A 290 20.69 19.49 -26.14
CA GLU A 290 21.58 20.63 -26.43
C GLU A 290 20.91 21.69 -27.32
N GLN A 291 20.17 21.26 -28.34
CA GLN A 291 19.41 22.15 -29.25
C GLN A 291 18.26 22.85 -28.53
N LEU A 292 17.78 22.31 -27.41
CA LEU A 292 16.76 22.92 -26.55
C LEU A 292 17.33 23.83 -25.46
N GLY A 293 18.65 24.02 -25.44
CA GLY A 293 19.32 24.81 -24.39
C GLY A 293 19.69 24.06 -23.12
N GLY A 294 19.61 22.75 -23.15
CA GLY A 294 19.92 21.81 -22.06
C GLY A 294 18.72 20.98 -21.58
N CYS A 295 19.04 19.88 -20.94
CA CYS A 295 18.02 19.07 -20.26
C CYS A 295 17.52 19.79 -19.01
N PRO A 296 16.22 19.81 -18.73
CA PRO A 296 15.69 20.34 -17.46
C PRO A 296 16.14 19.51 -16.27
N GLU A 297 15.78 19.95 -15.05
CA GLU A 297 16.05 19.17 -13.83
C GLU A 297 15.49 17.75 -13.97
N THR A 298 16.36 16.76 -13.66
CA THR A 298 16.02 15.35 -13.83
C THR A 298 15.67 14.70 -12.51
N MET A 299 14.65 13.84 -12.53
CA MET A 299 14.22 13.05 -11.38
C MET A 299 13.51 11.76 -11.83
N ASP A 300 13.34 10.82 -10.92
CA ASP A 300 12.54 9.63 -11.18
C ASP A 300 11.05 10.00 -11.13
N LEU A 301 10.39 9.98 -12.29
CA LEU A 301 8.99 10.40 -12.45
C LEU A 301 8.08 9.31 -13.02
N ARG A 302 8.63 8.17 -13.38
CA ARG A 302 7.89 7.10 -14.04
C ARG A 302 7.39 6.03 -13.06
N ASN A 303 6.35 5.31 -13.46
CA ASN A 303 5.99 4.04 -12.85
C ASN A 303 7.02 2.96 -13.20
N ALA A 304 7.49 2.24 -12.20
CA ALA A 304 8.17 0.96 -12.43
C ALA A 304 7.17 -0.09 -12.93
N ARG A 305 7.64 -1.09 -13.69
CA ARG A 305 6.78 -2.11 -14.31
C ARG A 305 7.30 -3.52 -14.08
N ALA A 306 6.39 -4.47 -14.08
CA ALA A 306 6.73 -5.88 -14.15
C ALA A 306 7.55 -6.19 -15.41
N GLY A 307 8.53 -7.10 -15.29
CA GLY A 307 9.46 -7.47 -16.35
C GLY A 307 10.67 -6.54 -16.51
N GLU A 308 10.70 -5.40 -15.83
CA GLU A 308 11.90 -4.55 -15.76
C GLU A 308 12.90 -5.08 -14.73
N SER A 309 14.19 -4.74 -14.89
CA SER A 309 15.25 -5.21 -13.99
C SER A 309 15.18 -4.51 -12.63
N CYS A 310 15.53 -5.27 -11.60
CA CYS A 310 15.63 -4.78 -10.23
C CYS A 310 16.85 -3.87 -10.06
N ILE A 311 16.70 -2.78 -9.29
CA ILE A 311 17.80 -1.82 -9.00
C ILE A 311 18.88 -2.41 -8.10
N HIS A 312 18.57 -3.42 -7.28
CA HIS A 312 19.52 -4.06 -6.36
C HIS A 312 20.26 -5.25 -7.00
N ASN A 313 19.62 -5.91 -7.94
CA ASN A 313 20.19 -7.01 -8.71
C ASN A 313 19.64 -6.96 -10.14
N THR A 314 20.48 -6.54 -11.09
CA THR A 314 20.08 -6.35 -12.50
C THR A 314 19.72 -7.63 -13.24
N GLU A 315 20.10 -8.81 -12.69
CA GLU A 315 19.71 -10.12 -13.23
C GLU A 315 18.30 -10.53 -12.78
N ALA A 316 17.82 -9.96 -11.67
CA ALA A 316 16.46 -10.20 -11.17
C ALA A 316 15.45 -9.27 -11.85
N THR A 317 14.24 -9.78 -12.06
CA THR A 317 13.13 -9.04 -12.67
C THR A 317 12.01 -8.75 -11.67
N LEU A 318 11.34 -7.62 -11.87
CA LEU A 318 10.20 -7.24 -11.06
C LEU A 318 8.94 -8.00 -11.50
N GLN A 319 8.18 -8.46 -10.54
CA GLN A 319 6.88 -9.08 -10.69
C GLN A 319 5.81 -8.21 -10.02
N GLU A 320 4.66 -8.11 -10.67
CA GLU A 320 3.48 -7.43 -10.13
C GLU A 320 2.67 -8.39 -9.26
N LYS A 321 2.28 -7.94 -8.06
CA LYS A 321 1.33 -8.65 -7.19
C LYS A 321 0.31 -7.67 -6.63
N ARG A 322 -0.86 -8.20 -6.26
CA ARG A 322 -1.86 -7.44 -5.50
C ARG A 322 -1.65 -7.65 -4.02
N GLY A 323 -1.70 -6.57 -3.24
CA GLY A 323 -1.48 -6.57 -1.80
C GLY A 323 -2.64 -5.96 -1.02
N ILE A 324 -2.81 -6.45 0.20
CA ILE A 324 -3.67 -5.88 1.23
C ILE A 324 -2.76 -5.32 2.30
N GLU A 325 -2.75 -4.00 2.49
CA GLU A 325 -1.99 -3.33 3.54
C GLU A 325 -2.57 -3.66 4.91
N VAL A 326 -1.87 -4.45 5.72
CA VAL A 326 -2.29 -4.84 7.08
C VAL A 326 -1.58 -4.05 8.18
N GLY A 327 -0.44 -3.45 7.87
CA GLY A 327 0.32 -2.61 8.78
C GLY A 327 1.20 -1.61 8.05
N HIS A 328 1.51 -0.50 8.73
CA HIS A 328 2.36 0.55 8.20
C HIS A 328 3.18 1.17 9.33
N ILE A 329 4.47 1.35 9.12
CA ILE A 329 5.39 1.98 10.08
C ILE A 329 6.06 3.19 9.43
N PHE A 330 6.21 4.28 10.20
CA PHE A 330 6.67 5.58 9.71
C PHE A 330 7.78 6.14 10.59
N GLN A 331 8.79 6.73 9.97
CA GLN A 331 9.73 7.64 10.61
C GLN A 331 9.24 9.08 10.41
N LEU A 332 8.41 9.60 11.32
CA LEU A 332 7.79 10.93 11.21
C LEU A 332 8.79 12.07 11.36
N GLY A 333 9.96 11.78 11.95
CA GLY A 333 10.94 12.82 12.28
C GLY A 333 10.40 13.83 13.29
N ARG A 334 10.54 15.11 13.01
CA ARG A 334 10.08 16.22 13.88
C ARG A 334 8.83 16.94 13.34
N LYS A 335 8.22 16.47 12.26
CA LYS A 335 7.10 17.13 11.57
C LYS A 335 5.99 17.58 12.53
N TYR A 336 5.49 16.66 13.35
CA TYR A 336 4.38 16.94 14.28
C TYR A 336 4.84 17.67 15.52
N SER A 337 5.98 17.29 16.09
CA SER A 337 6.49 17.92 17.31
C SER A 337 6.90 19.37 17.11
N GLU A 338 7.44 19.74 15.94
CA GLU A 338 7.73 21.14 15.58
C GLU A 338 6.44 21.92 15.33
N ALA A 339 5.51 21.38 14.54
CA ALA A 339 4.25 22.04 14.22
C ALA A 339 3.38 22.31 15.45
N MET A 340 3.47 21.46 16.47
CA MET A 340 2.67 21.52 17.71
C MET A 340 3.45 22.10 18.90
N ASP A 341 4.68 22.57 18.69
CA ASP A 341 5.59 23.07 19.73
C ASP A 341 5.79 22.08 20.91
N SER A 342 5.74 20.79 20.59
CA SER A 342 5.93 19.71 21.57
C SER A 342 7.43 19.44 21.74
N ARG A 343 7.98 19.78 22.91
CA ARG A 343 9.42 19.89 23.12
C ARG A 343 9.88 19.16 24.38
N VAL A 344 11.17 18.86 24.42
CA VAL A 344 11.85 18.25 25.56
C VAL A 344 13.18 18.96 25.80
N THR A 345 13.61 19.06 27.07
CA THR A 345 14.93 19.57 27.41
C THR A 345 15.96 18.44 27.20
N ASN A 346 16.95 18.66 26.33
CA ASN A 346 18.04 17.74 26.07
C ASN A 346 19.12 17.74 27.16
N GLU A 347 20.15 16.91 27.03
CA GLU A 347 21.24 16.78 28.01
C GLU A 347 22.06 18.07 28.21
N ASN A 348 22.08 18.96 27.21
CA ASN A 348 22.78 20.23 27.25
C ASN A 348 21.89 21.37 27.77
N GLY A 349 20.70 21.07 28.28
CA GLY A 349 19.74 22.06 28.79
C GLY A 349 19.01 22.86 27.69
N LYS A 350 19.13 22.47 26.39
CA LYS A 350 18.41 23.10 25.29
C LYS A 350 17.05 22.41 25.10
N THR A 351 16.06 23.20 24.73
CA THR A 351 14.72 22.73 24.40
C THR A 351 14.67 22.38 22.90
N GLU A 352 14.33 21.13 22.60
CA GLU A 352 14.27 20.60 21.23
C GLU A 352 12.96 19.83 20.99
N ALA A 353 12.50 19.80 19.75
CA ALA A 353 11.36 19.00 19.34
C ALA A 353 11.70 17.49 19.40
N PHE A 354 10.71 16.65 19.74
CA PHE A 354 10.87 15.19 19.73
C PHE A 354 11.11 14.67 18.32
N TRP A 355 11.92 13.60 18.22
CA TRP A 355 11.88 12.71 17.08
C TRP A 355 10.76 11.67 17.29
N MET A 356 9.96 11.42 16.26
CA MET A 356 8.75 10.62 16.38
C MET A 356 8.67 9.50 15.36
N GLY A 357 8.15 8.35 15.79
CA GLY A 357 7.71 7.25 14.93
C GLY A 357 6.22 6.96 15.13
N CYS A 358 5.58 6.43 14.08
CA CYS A 358 4.19 5.97 14.12
C CYS A 358 4.09 4.56 13.54
N TYR A 359 3.29 3.69 14.18
CA TYR A 359 3.26 2.27 13.87
C TYR A 359 1.82 1.75 13.94
N GLY A 360 1.17 1.59 12.78
CA GLY A 360 -0.23 1.21 12.65
C GLY A 360 -0.44 -0.26 12.24
N ILE A 361 -1.45 -0.91 12.80
CA ILE A 361 -2.00 -2.19 12.33
C ILE A 361 -3.50 -2.05 12.18
N GLY A 362 -4.02 -2.34 10.98
CA GLY A 362 -5.45 -2.42 10.71
C GLY A 362 -6.04 -3.72 11.25
N VAL A 363 -6.45 -3.76 12.51
CA VAL A 363 -6.92 -5.00 13.18
C VAL A 363 -8.10 -5.63 12.46
N SER A 364 -9.10 -4.81 12.08
CA SER A 364 -10.25 -5.31 11.31
C SER A 364 -9.83 -5.82 9.93
N ARG A 365 -8.92 -5.10 9.25
CA ARG A 365 -8.40 -5.47 7.92
C ARG A 365 -7.55 -6.75 8.00
N LEU A 366 -6.79 -6.94 9.08
CA LEU A 366 -5.99 -8.15 9.30
C LEU A 366 -6.88 -9.41 9.33
N ALA A 367 -8.04 -9.35 9.97
CA ALA A 367 -8.98 -10.47 9.97
C ALA A 367 -9.48 -10.79 8.54
N GLN A 368 -9.82 -9.77 7.75
CA GLN A 368 -10.23 -9.97 6.35
C GLN A 368 -9.07 -10.50 5.50
N ALA A 369 -7.85 -9.98 5.67
CA ALA A 369 -6.68 -10.46 4.95
C ALA A 369 -6.37 -11.94 5.25
N ALA A 370 -6.63 -12.39 6.48
CA ALA A 370 -6.51 -13.80 6.84
C ALA A 370 -7.54 -14.66 6.09
N VAL A 371 -8.76 -14.19 5.92
CA VAL A 371 -9.78 -14.89 5.12
C VAL A 371 -9.34 -14.97 3.65
N GLU A 372 -8.79 -13.90 3.09
CA GLU A 372 -8.34 -13.87 1.70
C GLU A 372 -7.14 -14.81 1.44
N GLN A 373 -6.24 -14.99 2.40
CA GLN A 373 -5.13 -15.95 2.27
C GLN A 373 -5.53 -17.40 2.60
N HIS A 374 -6.54 -17.58 3.47
CA HIS A 374 -6.87 -18.88 4.06
C HIS A 374 -8.33 -19.24 3.84
N HIS A 375 -8.66 -19.66 2.63
CA HIS A 375 -9.98 -20.20 2.27
C HIS A 375 -9.85 -21.32 1.24
N ASP A 376 -10.94 -22.07 1.07
CA ASP A 376 -11.14 -23.00 -0.03
C ASP A 376 -12.55 -22.85 -0.58
N ASP A 377 -12.94 -23.68 -1.56
CA ASP A 377 -14.29 -23.68 -2.16
C ASP A 377 -15.42 -23.95 -1.16
N SER A 378 -15.10 -24.45 0.05
CA SER A 378 -16.08 -24.76 1.10
C SER A 378 -16.26 -23.62 2.11
N GLY A 379 -15.31 -22.70 2.20
CA GLY A 379 -15.35 -21.56 3.14
C GLY A 379 -14.00 -21.20 3.72
N ILE A 380 -14.01 -20.53 4.86
CA ILE A 380 -12.82 -20.03 5.57
C ILE A 380 -12.01 -21.20 6.15
N CYS A 381 -10.69 -21.02 6.22
CA CYS A 381 -9.74 -21.89 6.91
C CYS A 381 -8.93 -21.09 7.92
N TRP A 382 -9.53 -20.68 9.03
CA TRP A 382 -8.86 -19.81 9.99
C TRP A 382 -7.51 -20.34 10.47
N PRO A 383 -6.46 -19.50 10.47
CA PRO A 383 -5.27 -19.78 11.28
C PRO A 383 -5.66 -19.92 12.76
N ALA A 384 -5.14 -20.94 13.44
CA ALA A 384 -5.58 -21.26 14.79
C ALA A 384 -5.44 -20.11 15.81
N ALA A 385 -4.42 -19.25 15.61
CA ALA A 385 -4.12 -18.15 16.53
C ALA A 385 -5.16 -17.00 16.49
N ILE A 386 -5.96 -16.89 15.43
CA ILE A 386 -6.97 -15.82 15.25
C ILE A 386 -8.37 -16.37 14.92
N ALA A 387 -8.54 -17.68 15.03
CA ALA A 387 -9.85 -18.31 14.84
C ALA A 387 -10.83 -17.82 15.94
N PRO A 388 -12.09 -17.56 15.60
CA PRO A 388 -13.10 -17.13 16.58
C PRO A 388 -13.40 -18.19 17.65
N PHE A 389 -13.18 -19.46 17.30
CA PHE A 389 -13.21 -20.62 18.19
C PHE A 389 -12.14 -21.61 17.70
N GLU A 390 -11.56 -22.36 18.64
CA GLU A 390 -10.55 -23.36 18.31
C GLU A 390 -11.16 -24.68 17.85
N VAL A 391 -12.33 -25.04 18.44
CA VAL A 391 -13.04 -26.29 18.18
C VAL A 391 -14.54 -26.05 18.03
N ILE A 392 -15.18 -26.71 17.07
CA ILE A 392 -16.63 -26.82 17.01
C ILE A 392 -17.05 -28.27 17.31
N VAL A 393 -17.96 -28.45 18.27
CA VAL A 393 -18.64 -29.72 18.55
C VAL A 393 -19.97 -29.75 17.82
N VAL A 394 -20.13 -30.65 16.85
CA VAL A 394 -21.35 -30.78 16.06
C VAL A 394 -22.11 -32.03 16.49
N VAL A 395 -23.29 -31.85 17.10
CA VAL A 395 -24.22 -32.94 17.41
C VAL A 395 -25.04 -33.22 16.15
N ALA A 396 -24.82 -34.37 15.52
CA ALA A 396 -25.44 -34.69 14.23
C ALA A 396 -26.96 -34.83 14.31
N ASN A 397 -27.47 -35.36 15.43
CA ASN A 397 -28.92 -35.47 15.70
C ASN A 397 -29.19 -35.12 17.16
N ILE A 398 -29.68 -33.91 17.40
CA ILE A 398 -30.00 -33.40 18.76
C ILE A 398 -31.18 -34.13 19.42
N GLN A 399 -31.98 -34.87 18.65
CA GLN A 399 -33.08 -35.67 19.18
C GLN A 399 -32.65 -37.04 19.71
N ASP A 400 -31.41 -37.41 19.46
CA ASP A 400 -30.77 -38.59 20.03
C ASP A 400 -30.10 -38.22 21.34
N ASP A 401 -30.64 -38.64 22.46
CA ASP A 401 -30.18 -38.32 23.80
C ASP A 401 -28.69 -38.70 24.02
N THR A 402 -28.22 -39.81 23.41
CA THR A 402 -26.83 -40.28 23.51
C THR A 402 -25.88 -39.29 22.82
N GLN A 403 -26.24 -38.84 21.61
CA GLN A 403 -25.46 -37.85 20.89
C GLN A 403 -25.47 -36.50 21.61
N SER A 404 -26.59 -36.06 22.09
CA SER A 404 -26.75 -34.78 22.79
C SER A 404 -25.91 -34.76 24.08
N GLN A 405 -26.06 -35.78 24.94
CA GLN A 405 -25.33 -35.86 26.20
C GLN A 405 -23.80 -35.97 25.97
N LEU A 406 -23.36 -36.73 24.97
CA LEU A 406 -21.94 -36.83 24.63
C LEU A 406 -21.39 -35.50 24.09
N GLY A 407 -22.18 -34.81 23.24
CA GLY A 407 -21.82 -33.48 22.72
C GLY A 407 -21.64 -32.44 23.83
N GLU A 408 -22.61 -32.35 24.73
CA GLU A 408 -22.55 -31.45 25.90
C GLU A 408 -21.36 -31.77 26.81
N LYS A 409 -21.11 -33.06 27.07
CA LYS A 409 -19.97 -33.53 27.87
C LYS A 409 -18.64 -33.11 27.25
N LEU A 410 -18.46 -33.28 25.93
CA LEU A 410 -17.24 -32.88 25.22
C LEU A 410 -17.06 -31.38 25.22
N TYR A 411 -18.11 -30.63 24.95
CA TYR A 411 -18.10 -29.18 25.02
C TYR A 411 -17.70 -28.68 26.39
N ALA A 412 -18.33 -29.19 27.45
CA ALA A 412 -17.98 -28.82 28.83
C ALA A 412 -16.51 -29.12 29.17
N ALA A 413 -15.99 -30.29 28.75
CA ALA A 413 -14.60 -30.67 28.98
C ALA A 413 -13.60 -29.77 28.21
N LEU A 414 -13.94 -29.32 27.02
CA LEU A 414 -13.13 -28.36 26.26
C LEU A 414 -13.09 -27.00 26.95
N ILE A 415 -14.25 -26.48 27.40
CA ILE A 415 -14.33 -25.23 28.14
C ILE A 415 -13.55 -25.30 29.47
N GLU A 416 -13.70 -26.40 30.22
CA GLU A 416 -12.95 -26.60 31.48
C GLU A 416 -11.42 -26.62 31.24
N ALA A 417 -10.98 -27.13 30.09
CA ALA A 417 -9.59 -27.13 29.69
C ALA A 417 -9.12 -25.77 29.09
N GLY A 418 -9.95 -24.75 29.09
CA GLY A 418 -9.62 -23.41 28.56
C GLY A 418 -9.57 -23.33 27.01
N ILE A 419 -10.22 -24.25 26.31
CA ILE A 419 -10.36 -24.24 24.88
C ILE A 419 -11.60 -23.42 24.49
N GLU A 420 -11.45 -22.46 23.58
CA GLU A 420 -12.56 -21.73 23.01
C GLU A 420 -13.35 -22.63 22.05
N ALA A 421 -14.45 -23.17 22.53
CA ALA A 421 -15.29 -24.12 21.81
C ALA A 421 -16.66 -23.57 21.45
N LEU A 422 -17.22 -24.00 20.32
CA LEU A 422 -18.58 -23.76 19.89
C LEU A 422 -19.34 -25.09 19.90
N LEU A 423 -20.59 -25.10 20.41
CA LEU A 423 -21.49 -26.24 20.34
C LEU A 423 -22.60 -25.98 19.29
N ASP A 424 -22.69 -26.81 18.25
CA ASP A 424 -23.79 -26.79 17.32
C ASP A 424 -24.89 -27.80 17.73
N ASP A 425 -25.78 -27.33 18.60
CA ASP A 425 -26.95 -28.05 19.14
C ASP A 425 -28.25 -27.72 18.40
N ARG A 426 -28.18 -27.05 17.25
CA ARG A 426 -29.38 -26.67 16.46
C ARG A 426 -30.14 -27.90 15.98
N LYS A 427 -31.49 -27.76 15.88
CA LYS A 427 -32.36 -28.78 15.29
C LYS A 427 -32.31 -28.72 13.76
N GLU A 428 -31.14 -29.02 13.19
CA GLU A 428 -30.88 -29.02 11.76
C GLU A 428 -30.34 -30.35 11.28
N ARG A 429 -30.38 -30.60 9.97
CA ARG A 429 -29.82 -31.82 9.35
C ARG A 429 -28.30 -31.78 9.47
N ALA A 430 -27.68 -32.90 9.78
CA ALA A 430 -26.20 -33.01 9.93
C ALA A 430 -25.45 -32.43 8.74
N GLY A 431 -25.90 -32.65 7.50
CA GLY A 431 -25.25 -32.07 6.31
C GLY A 431 -25.29 -30.53 6.23
N VAL A 432 -26.30 -29.88 6.81
CA VAL A 432 -26.38 -28.41 6.93
C VAL A 432 -25.34 -27.95 7.95
N LYS A 433 -25.32 -28.56 9.13
CA LYS A 433 -24.34 -28.24 10.19
C LYS A 433 -22.88 -28.39 9.72
N PHE A 434 -22.60 -29.44 8.92
CA PHE A 434 -21.25 -29.66 8.39
C PHE A 434 -20.84 -28.57 7.38
N LYS A 435 -21.77 -28.18 6.49
CA LYS A 435 -21.52 -27.09 5.54
C LYS A 435 -21.32 -25.74 6.25
N ASP A 436 -22.11 -25.49 7.27
CA ASP A 436 -21.98 -24.26 8.07
C ASP A 436 -20.64 -24.24 8.83
N ALA A 437 -20.22 -25.38 9.40
CA ALA A 437 -18.95 -25.52 10.07
C ALA A 437 -17.76 -25.31 9.10
N ASP A 438 -17.85 -25.85 7.88
CA ASP A 438 -16.86 -25.63 6.84
C ASP A 438 -16.82 -24.18 6.37
N LEU A 439 -18.00 -23.53 6.22
CA LEU A 439 -18.11 -22.12 5.83
C LEU A 439 -17.51 -21.20 6.90
N ILE A 440 -17.84 -21.42 8.20
CA ILE A 440 -17.30 -20.66 9.33
C ILE A 440 -15.78 -20.87 9.46
N GLY A 441 -15.29 -22.09 9.19
CA GLY A 441 -13.87 -22.40 9.10
C GLY A 441 -13.14 -22.60 10.41
N ILE A 442 -13.83 -23.04 11.48
CA ILE A 442 -13.18 -23.34 12.77
C ILE A 442 -12.16 -24.48 12.58
N PRO A 443 -10.93 -24.34 13.13
CA PRO A 443 -9.82 -25.24 12.84
C PRO A 443 -10.08 -26.73 13.08
N TRP A 444 -10.80 -27.04 14.17
CA TRP A 444 -11.12 -28.41 14.53
C TRP A 444 -12.62 -28.62 14.70
N ARG A 445 -13.12 -29.76 14.23
CA ARG A 445 -14.51 -30.18 14.39
C ARG A 445 -14.59 -31.56 15.00
N ILE A 446 -15.31 -31.69 16.12
CA ILE A 446 -15.72 -32.97 16.67
C ILE A 446 -17.14 -33.26 16.19
N VAL A 447 -17.36 -34.37 15.48
CA VAL A 447 -18.69 -34.80 15.08
C VAL A 447 -19.14 -35.90 16.01
N VAL A 448 -20.23 -35.64 16.72
CA VAL A 448 -20.93 -36.63 17.55
C VAL A 448 -22.08 -37.19 16.72
N GLY A 449 -21.82 -38.36 16.10
CA GLY A 449 -22.69 -39.00 15.15
C GLY A 449 -23.25 -40.34 15.64
N ARG A 450 -23.58 -41.22 14.74
CA ARG A 450 -24.22 -42.54 15.03
C ARG A 450 -23.39 -43.44 15.93
N ASP A 451 -22.06 -43.29 15.87
CA ASP A 451 -21.13 -44.12 16.64
C ASP A 451 -20.98 -43.63 18.11
N ALA A 452 -21.73 -42.59 18.52
CA ALA A 452 -21.73 -42.04 19.87
C ALA A 452 -22.16 -43.08 20.93
N ALA A 453 -23.07 -44.03 20.57
CA ALA A 453 -23.47 -45.13 21.44
C ALA A 453 -22.27 -46.04 21.81
N ASN A 454 -21.27 -46.14 20.97
CA ASN A 454 -20.03 -46.86 21.20
C ASN A 454 -18.92 -45.97 21.78
N GLY A 455 -19.23 -44.72 22.15
CA GLY A 455 -18.28 -43.74 22.65
C GLY A 455 -17.30 -43.21 21.62
N THR A 456 -17.57 -43.37 20.31
CA THR A 456 -16.70 -42.97 19.19
C THR A 456 -17.20 -41.69 18.55
N VAL A 457 -16.27 -40.78 18.22
CA VAL A 457 -16.52 -39.53 17.53
C VAL A 457 -15.62 -39.39 16.31
N GLU A 458 -15.97 -38.48 15.40
CA GLU A 458 -15.10 -38.12 14.27
C GLU A 458 -14.40 -36.80 14.61
N LEU A 459 -13.08 -36.80 14.56
CA LEU A 459 -12.23 -35.62 14.67
C LEU A 459 -11.82 -35.18 13.28
N VAL A 460 -12.18 -33.95 12.90
CA VAL A 460 -11.92 -33.40 11.57
C VAL A 460 -11.08 -32.16 11.71
N ARG A 461 -10.00 -32.07 10.94
CA ARG A 461 -9.19 -30.86 10.80
C ARG A 461 -9.66 -30.07 9.58
N ARG A 462 -9.94 -28.78 9.76
CA ARG A 462 -10.54 -27.95 8.68
C ARG A 462 -9.56 -27.73 7.50
N GLN A 463 -8.30 -27.52 7.78
CA GLN A 463 -7.27 -27.13 6.82
C GLN A 463 -7.04 -28.17 5.69
N ASP A 464 -6.94 -29.44 6.05
CA ASP A 464 -6.63 -30.54 5.12
C ASP A 464 -7.79 -31.55 4.98
N LYS A 465 -8.91 -31.28 5.67
CA LYS A 465 -10.08 -32.13 5.73
C LYS A 465 -9.80 -33.57 6.19
N SER A 466 -8.67 -33.78 6.89
CA SER A 466 -8.37 -35.07 7.50
C SER A 466 -9.43 -35.44 8.53
N LEU A 467 -9.84 -36.71 8.54
CA LEU A 467 -10.88 -37.25 9.43
C LEU A 467 -10.32 -38.50 10.11
N GLU A 468 -10.43 -38.51 11.43
CA GLU A 468 -10.09 -39.64 12.26
C GLU A 468 -11.31 -40.07 13.09
N LYS A 469 -11.59 -41.38 13.16
CA LYS A 469 -12.59 -41.96 14.06
C LYS A 469 -11.90 -42.48 15.30
N LEU A 470 -12.19 -41.86 16.44
CA LEU A 470 -11.50 -42.12 17.70
C LEU A 470 -12.51 -42.27 18.86
N PRO A 471 -12.16 -43.02 19.92
CA PRO A 471 -12.86 -42.90 21.19
C PRO A 471 -12.87 -41.44 21.66
N HIS A 472 -14.00 -40.95 22.16
CA HIS A 472 -14.17 -39.54 22.54
C HIS A 472 -13.11 -39.04 23.53
N ALA A 473 -12.64 -39.88 24.46
CA ALA A 473 -11.58 -39.54 25.39
C ALA A 473 -10.21 -39.34 24.69
N GLU A 474 -9.91 -40.15 23.66
CA GLU A 474 -8.70 -40.03 22.86
C GLU A 474 -8.74 -38.79 21.96
N ALA A 475 -9.89 -38.52 21.31
CA ALA A 475 -10.11 -37.33 20.53
C ALA A 475 -9.87 -36.06 21.37
N LEU A 476 -10.42 -35.99 22.57
CA LEU A 476 -10.19 -34.88 23.52
C LEU A 476 -8.70 -34.78 23.89
N ALA A 477 -8.05 -35.88 24.25
CA ALA A 477 -6.64 -35.89 24.64
C ALA A 477 -5.72 -35.44 23.46
N ASN A 478 -6.02 -35.81 22.20
CA ASN A 478 -5.29 -35.40 21.02
C ASN A 478 -5.43 -33.88 20.80
N LEU A 479 -6.65 -33.34 20.91
CA LEU A 479 -6.90 -31.89 20.80
C LEU A 479 -6.16 -31.11 21.88
N LEU A 480 -6.23 -31.52 23.14
CA LEU A 480 -5.55 -30.84 24.25
C LEU A 480 -4.04 -30.79 24.04
N ARG A 481 -3.43 -31.89 23.60
CA ARG A 481 -1.99 -31.90 23.26
C ARG A 481 -1.62 -30.99 22.11
N THR A 482 -2.52 -30.84 21.13
CA THR A 482 -2.27 -30.03 19.95
C THR A 482 -2.47 -28.53 20.24
N LEU A 483 -3.51 -28.19 21.02
CA LEU A 483 -3.90 -26.80 21.29
C LEU A 483 -3.23 -26.21 22.52
N ARG A 484 -2.73 -27.04 23.41
CA ARG A 484 -2.01 -26.64 24.66
C ARG A 484 -0.76 -27.51 24.80
N PRO A 485 0.27 -27.34 23.92
CA PRO A 485 1.50 -28.14 23.89
C PRO A 485 2.38 -27.95 25.13
#